data_2b351316a780447477482e49c843c867
#
_entry.id   2b351316a780447477482e49c843c867
#
_cell.length_a   1.000
_cell.length_b   1.000
_cell.length_c   1.000
_cell.angle_alpha   90.00
_cell.angle_beta   90.00
_cell.angle_gamma   90.00
#
_symmetry.space_group_name_H-M   'P 1'
#
loop_
_entity.id
_entity.type
_entity.pdbx_description
1 polymer ?
#
loop_
_entity_poly.entity_id
_entity_poly.type
_entity_poly.pdbx_seq_one_letter_code
_entity_poly.pdbx_strand_id
1 'polypeptide(L)'
;KFRDNLVEAYKMEGKIITNDISIPLNKMEKFFDTAKKEIKKINSNIILHPFGHIGDGNIHYNMILPSKNSNESYENLRDQIYYYINNLVEEFGGSFSAEHGIGQIKKESLLQFKSMNEIDLMKSLKKVFDPKNILNPGKIFDV
;
A
#
# COMPACT_ATOMS: atom_id res chain seq x y z
N LYS A 1 -7.48 7.51 22.39
CA LYS A 1 -6.21 7.86 23.13
C LYS A 1 -5.10 6.85 22.89
N PHE A 2 -5.29 5.51 23.03
CA PHE A 2 -4.20 4.54 22.81
C PHE A 2 -3.87 4.40 21.32
N ARG A 3 -4.89 4.28 20.47
CA ARG A 3 -4.75 4.16 19.01
C ARG A 3 -4.12 5.41 18.37
N ASP A 4 -4.49 6.59 18.82
CA ASP A 4 -4.04 7.86 18.25
C ASP A 4 -2.56 8.11 18.56
N ASN A 5 -2.09 7.67 19.73
CA ASN A 5 -0.70 7.83 20.16
C ASN A 5 0.26 6.83 19.47
N LEU A 6 -0.23 5.73 18.88
CA LEU A 6 0.62 4.76 18.19
C LEU A 6 1.33 5.37 16.98
N VAL A 7 0.62 6.17 16.18
CA VAL A 7 1.18 6.80 14.98
C VAL A 7 2.27 7.82 15.34
N GLU A 8 2.07 8.57 16.43
CA GLU A 8 3.10 9.51 16.91
C GLU A 8 4.33 8.78 17.48
N ALA A 9 4.11 7.70 18.21
CA ALA A 9 5.21 6.88 18.73
C ALA A 9 6.07 6.31 17.59
N TYR A 10 5.47 5.82 16.51
CA TYR A 10 6.19 5.29 15.35
C TYR A 10 7.09 6.34 14.68
N LYS A 11 6.64 7.60 14.58
CA LYS A 11 7.44 8.69 14.01
C LYS A 11 8.72 8.98 14.80
N MET A 12 8.72 8.66 16.09
CA MET A 12 9.91 8.84 16.95
C MET A 12 10.92 7.72 16.76
N GLU A 13 10.53 6.56 16.28
CA GLU A 13 11.41 5.40 16.11
C GLU A 13 12.16 5.41 14.77
N GLY A 14 11.59 6.04 13.73
CA GLY A 14 12.22 6.10 12.41
C GLY A 14 11.30 6.54 11.29
N LYS A 15 11.73 6.31 10.05
CA LYS A 15 10.92 6.57 8.86
C LYS A 15 9.91 5.46 8.68
N ILE A 16 8.65 5.83 8.42
CA ILE A 16 7.53 4.88 8.29
C ILE A 16 7.22 4.64 6.82
N ILE A 17 7.09 3.36 6.46
CA ILE A 17 6.52 2.89 5.19
C ILE A 17 5.17 2.27 5.51
N THR A 18 4.10 2.76 4.89
CA THR A 18 2.73 2.31 5.14
C THR A 18 2.10 1.76 3.87
N ASN A 19 1.60 0.54 3.92
CA ASN A 19 0.76 -0.05 2.87
C ASN A 19 -0.65 -0.24 3.44
N ASP A 20 -1.64 0.32 2.76
CA ASP A 20 -3.06 0.12 3.02
C ASP A 20 -3.56 -0.95 2.05
N ILE A 21 -3.70 -2.19 2.54
CA ILE A 21 -3.98 -3.38 1.74
C ILE A 21 -5.14 -4.18 2.32
N SER A 22 -5.74 -5.04 1.52
CA SER A 22 -6.65 -6.05 2.03
C SER A 22 -6.24 -7.45 1.56
N ILE A 23 -6.44 -8.45 2.43
CA ILE A 23 -6.12 -9.85 2.17
C ILE A 23 -7.32 -10.70 2.57
N PRO A 24 -7.71 -11.73 1.78
CA PRO A 24 -8.72 -12.69 2.19
C PRO A 24 -8.39 -13.30 3.55
N LEU A 25 -9.38 -13.33 4.46
CA LEU A 25 -9.17 -13.73 5.86
C LEU A 25 -8.48 -15.10 6.02
N ASN A 26 -8.89 -16.06 5.20
CA ASN A 26 -8.33 -17.42 5.21
C ASN A 26 -6.88 -17.51 4.71
N LYS A 27 -6.33 -16.44 4.16
CA LYS A 27 -4.94 -16.35 3.67
C LYS A 27 -4.06 -15.44 4.51
N MET A 28 -4.63 -14.74 5.49
CA MET A 28 -3.96 -13.67 6.23
C MET A 28 -2.72 -14.15 6.97
N GLU A 29 -2.80 -15.26 7.70
CA GLU A 29 -1.66 -15.84 8.43
C GLU A 29 -0.48 -16.11 7.48
N LYS A 30 -0.75 -16.83 6.39
CA LYS A 30 0.27 -17.17 5.39
C LYS A 30 0.86 -15.91 4.74
N PHE A 31 0.03 -14.90 4.49
CA PHE A 31 0.49 -13.60 3.98
C PHE A 31 1.49 -12.95 4.94
N PHE A 32 1.14 -12.85 6.24
CA PHE A 32 2.02 -12.24 7.23
C PHE A 32 3.36 -12.95 7.33
N ASP A 33 3.37 -14.28 7.35
CA ASP A 33 4.61 -15.07 7.43
C ASP A 33 5.48 -14.85 6.20
N THR A 34 4.88 -14.86 5.01
CA THR A 34 5.60 -14.65 3.75
C THR A 34 6.15 -13.23 3.67
N ALA A 35 5.32 -12.22 3.91
CA ALA A 35 5.71 -10.83 3.88
C ALA A 35 6.83 -10.53 4.88
N LYS A 36 6.70 -11.01 6.13
CA LYS A 36 7.72 -10.86 7.16
C LYS A 36 9.07 -11.43 6.73
N LYS A 37 9.07 -12.65 6.20
CA LYS A 37 10.29 -13.34 5.75
C LYS A 37 11.00 -12.56 4.65
N GLU A 38 10.28 -12.09 3.67
CA GLU A 38 10.87 -11.40 2.52
C GLU A 38 11.29 -9.96 2.86
N ILE A 39 10.49 -9.23 3.61
CA ILE A 39 10.89 -7.88 4.08
C ILE A 39 12.18 -7.94 4.90
N LYS A 40 12.33 -8.96 5.74
CA LYS A 40 13.57 -9.15 6.52
C LYS A 40 14.78 -9.52 5.65
N LYS A 41 14.59 -10.12 4.47
CA LYS A 41 15.68 -10.33 3.50
C LYS A 41 16.06 -9.01 2.81
N ILE A 42 15.10 -8.15 2.50
CA ILE A 42 15.35 -6.83 1.91
C ILE A 42 16.16 -5.98 2.91
N ASN A 43 15.67 -5.87 4.15
CA ASN A 43 16.38 -5.17 5.20
C ASN A 43 16.01 -5.74 6.58
N SER A 44 16.96 -6.37 7.25
CA SER A 44 16.76 -7.02 8.55
C SER A 44 16.42 -6.06 9.69
N ASN A 45 16.77 -4.77 9.55
CA ASN A 45 16.51 -3.75 10.57
C ASN A 45 15.06 -3.23 10.55
N ILE A 46 14.28 -3.48 9.50
CA ILE A 46 12.89 -3.05 9.43
C ILE A 46 12.09 -3.69 10.58
N ILE A 47 11.36 -2.86 11.32
CA ILE A 47 10.44 -3.30 12.36
C ILE A 47 9.04 -3.32 11.77
N LEU A 48 8.31 -4.44 11.93
CA LEU A 48 6.97 -4.63 11.39
C LEU A 48 5.92 -4.32 12.45
N HIS A 49 4.99 -3.43 12.13
CA HIS A 49 3.86 -3.03 12.98
C HIS A 49 2.54 -3.05 12.20
N PRO A 50 2.11 -4.23 11.70
CA PRO A 50 0.82 -4.33 11.03
C PRO A 50 -0.31 -4.18 12.04
N PHE A 51 -1.34 -3.43 11.67
CA PHE A 51 -2.62 -3.38 12.37
C PHE A 51 -3.75 -3.12 11.36
N GLY A 52 -4.99 -3.27 11.75
CA GLY A 52 -6.09 -3.03 10.82
C GLY A 52 -7.44 -3.53 11.32
N HIS A 53 -8.32 -3.78 10.38
CA HIS A 53 -9.69 -4.20 10.58
C HIS A 53 -9.80 -5.67 10.17
N ILE A 54 -9.61 -6.55 11.15
CA ILE A 54 -9.52 -7.99 10.87
C ILE A 54 -10.81 -8.56 10.25
N GLY A 55 -11.96 -7.94 10.53
CA GLY A 55 -13.26 -8.44 10.07
C GLY A 55 -13.48 -8.37 8.55
N ASP A 56 -12.79 -7.44 7.88
CA ASP A 56 -12.87 -7.24 6.42
C ASP A 56 -11.54 -7.45 5.69
N GLY A 57 -10.53 -7.92 6.44
CA GLY A 57 -9.21 -8.21 5.88
C GLY A 57 -8.35 -6.98 5.60
N ASN A 58 -8.78 -5.79 6.01
CA ASN A 58 -8.01 -4.55 5.85
C ASN A 58 -6.81 -4.53 6.79
N ILE A 59 -5.62 -4.25 6.23
CA ILE A 59 -4.35 -4.23 6.95
C ILE A 59 -3.58 -2.96 6.59
N HIS A 60 -3.31 -2.15 7.60
CA HIS A 60 -2.27 -1.13 7.52
C HIS A 60 -0.93 -1.80 7.82
N TYR A 61 -0.27 -2.27 6.76
CA TYR A 61 0.99 -3.00 6.90
C TYR A 61 2.13 -2.01 7.06
N ASN A 62 2.30 -1.52 8.29
CA ASN A 62 3.28 -0.53 8.65
C ASN A 62 4.65 -1.14 8.93
N MET A 63 5.66 -0.47 8.43
CA MET A 63 7.06 -0.84 8.61
C MET A 63 7.85 0.39 9.05
N ILE A 64 8.69 0.24 10.06
CA ILE A 64 9.56 1.31 10.56
C ILE A 64 10.98 0.97 10.18
N LEU A 65 11.64 1.91 9.49
CA LEU A 65 13.06 1.87 9.23
C LEU A 65 13.76 2.75 10.27
N PRO A 66 14.48 2.17 11.25
CA PRO A 66 15.18 2.94 12.27
C PRO A 66 16.22 3.88 11.64
N SER A 67 16.24 5.14 12.08
CA SER A 67 17.03 6.22 11.47
C SER A 67 18.54 6.00 11.50
N LYS A 68 19.03 5.07 12.30
CA LYS A 68 20.48 4.89 12.56
C LYS A 68 21.21 3.92 11.61
N ASN A 69 20.51 3.23 10.69
CA ASN A 69 21.07 2.01 10.07
C ASN A 69 20.90 1.86 8.55
N SER A 70 20.70 2.91 7.76
CA SER A 70 20.62 2.72 6.31
C SER A 70 21.57 3.61 5.53
N ASN A 71 22.53 2.99 4.84
CA ASN A 71 23.32 3.60 3.76
C ASN A 71 22.50 3.67 2.45
N GLU A 72 21.32 3.08 2.42
CA GLU A 72 20.41 3.05 1.27
C GLU A 72 19.48 4.26 1.31
N SER A 73 19.19 4.84 0.13
CA SER A 73 18.17 5.88 0.02
C SER A 73 16.82 5.32 0.50
N TYR A 74 16.17 6.04 1.41
CA TYR A 74 14.84 5.67 1.90
C TYR A 74 13.84 5.49 0.76
N GLU A 75 13.90 6.34 -0.26
CA GLU A 75 13.02 6.32 -1.41
C GLU A 75 13.15 5.00 -2.18
N ASN A 76 14.36 4.57 -2.47
CA ASN A 76 14.63 3.32 -3.17
C ASN A 76 14.12 2.11 -2.38
N LEU A 77 14.41 2.08 -1.07
CA LEU A 77 13.94 1.01 -0.19
C LEU A 77 12.42 0.98 -0.08
N ARG A 78 11.79 2.14 0.06
CA ARG A 78 10.33 2.28 0.09
C ARG A 78 9.70 1.75 -1.20
N ASP A 79 10.23 2.14 -2.36
CA ASP A 79 9.67 1.76 -3.65
C ASP A 79 9.84 0.26 -3.90
N GLN A 80 10.98 -0.32 -3.50
CA GLN A 80 11.23 -1.76 -3.54
C GLN A 80 10.22 -2.52 -2.66
N ILE A 81 9.96 -2.03 -1.45
CA ILE A 81 9.00 -2.62 -0.52
C ILE A 81 7.57 -2.52 -1.08
N TYR A 82 7.17 -1.35 -1.61
CA TYR A 82 5.85 -1.19 -2.23
C TYR A 82 5.65 -2.16 -3.39
N TYR A 83 6.63 -2.24 -4.28
CA TYR A 83 6.57 -3.18 -5.40
C TYR A 83 6.40 -4.63 -4.92
N TYR A 84 7.21 -5.04 -3.94
CA TYR A 84 7.14 -6.40 -3.40
C TYR A 84 5.80 -6.69 -2.72
N ILE A 85 5.35 -5.81 -1.82
CA ILE A 85 4.10 -6.01 -1.07
C ILE A 85 2.90 -6.02 -2.03
N ASN A 86 2.84 -5.13 -3.01
CA ASN A 86 1.74 -5.09 -3.97
C ASN A 86 1.67 -6.37 -4.82
N ASN A 87 2.80 -6.91 -5.28
CA ASN A 87 2.82 -8.20 -5.99
C ASN A 87 2.37 -9.34 -5.08
N LEU A 88 2.84 -9.37 -3.84
CA LEU A 88 2.42 -10.41 -2.89
C LEU A 88 0.92 -10.33 -2.59
N VAL A 89 0.37 -9.12 -2.45
CA VAL A 89 -1.07 -8.90 -2.26
C VAL A 89 -1.86 -9.48 -3.43
N GLU A 90 -1.42 -9.23 -4.67
CA GLU A 90 -2.07 -9.79 -5.88
C GLU A 90 -2.01 -11.32 -5.91
N GLU A 91 -0.86 -11.93 -5.61
CA GLU A 91 -0.72 -13.40 -5.51
C GLU A 91 -1.68 -14.01 -4.49
N PHE A 92 -1.97 -13.29 -3.42
CA PHE A 92 -2.91 -13.72 -2.40
C PHE A 92 -4.38 -13.41 -2.74
N GLY A 93 -4.64 -12.71 -3.85
CA GLY A 93 -5.98 -12.31 -4.29
C GLY A 93 -6.56 -11.20 -3.43
N GLY A 94 -5.70 -10.32 -2.93
CA GLY A 94 -6.05 -9.15 -2.14
C GLY A 94 -6.20 -7.87 -2.96
N SER A 95 -6.15 -6.71 -2.29
CA SER A 95 -6.13 -5.40 -2.92
C SER A 95 -4.99 -4.55 -2.37
N PHE A 96 -4.24 -3.88 -3.25
CA PHE A 96 -3.17 -2.95 -2.88
C PHE A 96 -3.70 -1.59 -2.37
N SER A 97 -5.01 -1.40 -2.35
CA SER A 97 -5.66 -0.23 -1.75
C SER A 97 -6.99 -0.65 -1.13
N ALA A 98 -7.01 -0.75 0.22
CA ALA A 98 -8.18 -1.21 0.95
C ALA A 98 -9.19 -0.07 1.20
N GLU A 99 -8.79 1.00 1.88
CA GLU A 99 -9.69 2.10 2.27
C GLU A 99 -9.21 3.50 1.85
N HIS A 100 -7.90 3.70 1.57
CA HIS A 100 -7.37 5.03 1.26
C HIS A 100 -7.59 5.47 -0.20
N GLY A 101 -7.97 4.54 -1.09
CA GLY A 101 -8.14 4.80 -2.51
C GLY A 101 -6.81 4.98 -3.26
N ILE A 102 -6.92 5.32 -4.53
CA ILE A 102 -5.77 5.41 -5.46
C ILE A 102 -5.11 6.80 -5.40
N GLY A 103 -5.91 7.86 -5.44
CA GLY A 103 -5.42 9.23 -5.45
C GLY A 103 -4.44 9.50 -6.58
N GLN A 104 -3.31 10.15 -6.25
CA GLN A 104 -2.19 10.38 -7.17
C GLN A 104 -1.06 9.36 -7.00
N ILE A 105 -0.87 8.86 -5.77
CA ILE A 105 0.31 8.08 -5.39
C ILE A 105 0.27 6.67 -5.95
N LYS A 106 -0.92 6.06 -6.03
CA LYS A 106 -1.10 4.66 -6.45
C LYS A 106 -1.50 4.50 -7.92
N LYS A 107 -1.37 5.54 -8.76
CA LYS A 107 -1.74 5.49 -10.19
C LYS A 107 -0.95 4.43 -10.95
N GLU A 108 0.36 4.34 -10.72
CA GLU A 108 1.21 3.33 -11.35
C GLU A 108 0.81 1.91 -10.93
N SER A 109 0.53 1.72 -9.64
CA SER A 109 0.01 0.44 -9.14
C SER A 109 -1.35 0.08 -9.77
N LEU A 110 -2.24 1.06 -9.96
CA LEU A 110 -3.51 0.82 -10.64
C LEU A 110 -3.30 0.30 -12.07
N LEU A 111 -2.39 0.91 -12.83
CA LEU A 111 -2.05 0.50 -14.20
C LEU A 111 -1.35 -0.86 -14.25
N GLN A 112 -0.60 -1.22 -13.21
CA GLN A 112 0.09 -2.50 -13.11
C GLN A 112 -0.86 -3.66 -12.80
N PHE A 113 -1.82 -3.46 -11.88
CA PHE A 113 -2.64 -4.53 -11.31
C PHE A 113 -4.07 -4.59 -11.87
N LYS A 114 -4.50 -3.59 -12.64
CA LYS A 114 -5.81 -3.59 -13.30
C LYS A 114 -5.69 -3.82 -14.80
N SER A 115 -6.62 -4.58 -15.35
CA SER A 115 -6.67 -4.79 -16.80
C SER A 115 -6.94 -3.49 -17.55
N MET A 116 -6.42 -3.38 -18.76
CA MET A 116 -6.69 -2.21 -19.62
C MET A 116 -8.18 -2.00 -19.85
N ASN A 117 -8.97 -3.09 -19.96
CA ASN A 117 -10.43 -3.00 -20.13
C ASN A 117 -11.10 -2.33 -18.92
N GLU A 118 -10.67 -2.66 -17.68
CA GLU A 118 -11.18 -2.00 -16.47
C GLU A 118 -10.81 -0.51 -16.46
N ILE A 119 -9.56 -0.18 -16.79
CA ILE A 119 -9.08 1.20 -16.87
C ILE A 119 -9.88 2.00 -17.90
N ASP A 120 -10.10 1.46 -19.09
CA ASP A 120 -10.84 2.11 -20.17
C ASP A 120 -12.31 2.33 -19.79
N LEU A 121 -12.91 1.37 -19.09
CA LEU A 121 -14.27 1.52 -18.54
C LEU A 121 -14.33 2.63 -17.50
N MET A 122 -13.39 2.67 -16.55
CA MET A 122 -13.28 3.73 -15.54
C MET A 122 -13.14 5.12 -16.19
N LYS A 123 -12.28 5.25 -17.20
CA LYS A 123 -12.08 6.49 -17.96
C LYS A 123 -13.36 6.90 -18.72
N SER A 124 -14.06 5.95 -19.28
CA SER A 124 -15.33 6.20 -19.97
C SER A 124 -16.39 6.73 -19.03
N LEU A 125 -16.52 6.11 -17.84
CA LEU A 125 -17.41 6.61 -16.80
C LEU A 125 -17.04 8.02 -16.34
N LYS A 126 -15.74 8.28 -16.12
CA LYS A 126 -15.25 9.61 -15.77
C LYS A 126 -15.67 10.66 -16.82
N LYS A 127 -15.51 10.37 -18.10
CA LYS A 127 -15.88 11.29 -19.19
C LYS A 127 -17.38 11.56 -19.25
N VAL A 128 -18.23 10.58 -18.91
CA VAL A 128 -19.69 10.76 -18.85
C VAL A 128 -20.08 11.73 -17.73
N PHE A 129 -19.51 11.55 -16.53
CA PHE A 129 -19.86 12.36 -15.36
C PHE A 129 -19.14 13.70 -15.30
N ASP A 130 -17.93 13.78 -15.87
CA ASP A 130 -17.09 14.97 -15.82
C ASP A 130 -16.40 15.21 -17.17
N PRO A 131 -17.20 15.59 -18.20
CA PRO A 131 -16.66 15.78 -19.56
C PRO A 131 -15.62 16.91 -19.66
N LYS A 132 -15.60 17.82 -18.71
CA LYS A 132 -14.64 18.93 -18.64
C LYS A 132 -13.42 18.65 -17.76
N ASN A 133 -13.37 17.46 -17.13
CA ASN A 133 -12.30 17.04 -16.21
C ASN A 133 -11.96 18.08 -15.13
N ILE A 134 -12.98 18.66 -14.50
CA ILE A 134 -12.86 19.66 -13.42
C ILE A 134 -12.94 19.04 -12.03
N LEU A 135 -13.50 17.81 -11.90
CA LEU A 135 -13.64 17.12 -10.62
C LEU A 135 -12.37 16.28 -10.34
N ASN A 136 -11.57 16.71 -9.37
CA ASN A 136 -10.35 16.02 -8.98
C ASN A 136 -9.43 15.65 -10.17
N PRO A 137 -8.99 16.62 -10.98
CA PRO A 137 -8.15 16.33 -12.14
C PRO A 137 -6.83 15.67 -11.72
N GLY A 138 -6.35 14.71 -12.52
CA GLY A 138 -5.09 14.00 -12.26
C GLY A 138 -5.12 13.01 -11.10
N LYS A 139 -6.30 12.65 -10.57
CA LYS A 139 -6.49 11.59 -9.58
C LYS A 139 -6.93 10.31 -10.27
N ILE A 140 -6.52 9.16 -9.71
CA ILE A 140 -6.81 7.81 -10.16
C ILE A 140 -6.12 7.48 -11.49
N PHE A 141 -6.41 8.21 -12.57
CA PHE A 141 -5.80 8.10 -13.90
C PHE A 141 -5.82 9.46 -14.62
N ASP A 142 -5.04 9.58 -15.66
CA ASP A 142 -5.06 10.74 -16.56
C ASP A 142 -6.08 10.51 -17.67
N VAL A 143 -6.88 11.56 -17.97
CA VAL A 143 -7.97 11.57 -18.96
C VAL A 143 -7.67 12.64 -19.99
#